data_3204fc3961aa5ab74210473d80be0a71
#
_entry.id   3204fc3961aa5ab74210473d80be0a71
#
_cell.length_a   1.000
_cell.length_b   1.000
_cell.length_c   1.000
_cell.angle_alpha   90.00
_cell.angle_beta   90.00
_cell.angle_gamma   90.00
#
_symmetry.space_group_name_H-M   'P 1'
#
loop_
_entity.id
_entity.type
_entity.pdbx_description
1 polymer ?
#
loop_
_entity_poly.entity_id
_entity_poly.type
_entity_poly.pdbx_seq_one_letter_code
_entity_poly.pdbx_strand_id
1 'polypeptide(L)'
;MTFLEELKARGLVHQCSNLEELSKKLNEKSITLYCGFDPTSDSLHVGNLIPMVSLLRFKKAGHNPIALIGGATGLIGDPSGKNQEREMLLEDLVLTNSKGIGQQLEQITQSKIVNNITWTKEMSVIDFMR
;
A
#
# COMPACT_ATOMS: atom_id res chain seq x y z
N MET A 1 25.04 -10.07 4.99
CA MET A 1 24.16 -8.90 5.23
C MET A 1 22.73 -9.38 5.11
N THR A 2 21.94 -9.24 6.17
CA THR A 2 20.51 -9.58 6.15
C THR A 2 19.72 -8.61 5.29
N PHE A 3 18.51 -9.00 4.88
CA PHE A 3 17.63 -8.13 4.08
C PHE A 3 17.32 -6.81 4.81
N LEU A 4 17.08 -6.85 6.12
CA LEU A 4 16.83 -5.65 6.91
C LEU A 4 18.07 -4.73 7.00
N GLU A 5 19.25 -5.30 7.11
CA GLU A 5 20.51 -4.52 7.08
C GLU A 5 20.72 -3.85 5.72
N GLU A 6 20.39 -4.51 4.63
CA GLU A 6 20.40 -3.90 3.29
C GLU A 6 19.44 -2.72 3.20
N LEU A 7 18.19 -2.86 3.68
CA LEU A 7 17.24 -1.76 3.70
C LEU A 7 17.73 -0.57 4.52
N LYS A 8 18.33 -0.83 5.68
CA LYS A 8 18.94 0.23 6.52
C LYS A 8 20.10 0.93 5.82
N ALA A 9 21.00 0.17 5.23
CA ALA A 9 22.16 0.72 4.51
C ALA A 9 21.75 1.62 3.32
N ARG A 10 20.56 1.36 2.74
CA ARG A 10 19.98 2.18 1.66
C ARG A 10 19.14 3.35 2.14
N GLY A 11 19.00 3.55 3.45
CA GLY A 11 18.15 4.60 4.00
C GLY A 11 16.64 4.37 3.83
N LEU A 12 16.22 3.13 3.59
CA LEU A 12 14.80 2.77 3.37
C LEU A 12 14.06 2.44 4.67
N VAL A 13 14.73 2.48 5.82
CA VAL A 13 14.12 2.30 7.15
C VAL A 13 14.19 3.60 7.91
N HIS A 14 13.07 4.32 7.97
CA HIS A 14 12.97 5.56 8.74
C HIS A 14 12.48 5.29 10.18
N GLN A 15 11.42 4.51 10.33
CA GLN A 15 10.81 4.20 11.62
C GLN A 15 10.23 2.78 11.60
N CYS A 16 10.29 2.10 12.73
CA CYS A 16 9.70 0.77 12.91
C CYS A 16 9.21 0.64 14.35
N SER A 17 8.00 0.09 14.53
CA SER A 17 7.40 -0.12 15.86
C SER A 17 8.18 -1.12 16.70
N ASN A 18 8.68 -2.20 16.08
CA ASN A 18 9.50 -3.22 16.72
C ASN A 18 10.51 -3.80 15.72
N LEU A 19 11.71 -3.25 15.73
CA LEU A 19 12.75 -3.60 14.78
C LEU A 19 13.34 -4.99 15.02
N GLU A 20 13.45 -5.42 16.28
CA GLU A 20 14.00 -6.74 16.64
C GLU A 20 13.07 -7.85 16.19
N GLU A 21 11.77 -7.71 16.48
CA GLU A 21 10.76 -8.68 16.06
C GLU A 21 10.65 -8.75 14.53
N LEU A 22 10.70 -7.59 13.85
CA LEU A 22 10.71 -7.56 12.39
C LEU A 22 11.93 -8.28 11.82
N SER A 23 13.13 -8.04 12.36
CA SER A 23 14.36 -8.71 11.94
C SER A 23 14.24 -10.23 12.09
N LYS A 24 13.75 -10.69 13.23
CA LYS A 24 13.53 -12.11 13.49
C LYS A 24 12.57 -12.72 12.46
N LYS A 25 11.40 -12.12 12.27
CA LYS A 25 10.38 -12.60 11.31
C LYS A 25 10.88 -12.67 9.88
N LEU A 26 11.63 -11.64 9.43
CA LEU A 26 12.17 -11.59 8.07
C LEU A 26 13.22 -12.68 7.81
N ASN A 27 13.95 -13.12 8.84
CA ASN A 27 14.96 -14.16 8.71
C ASN A 27 14.40 -15.59 8.88
N GLU A 28 13.30 -15.76 9.61
CA GLU A 28 12.75 -17.07 9.92
C GLU A 28 11.81 -17.61 8.85
N LYS A 29 11.01 -16.75 8.24
CA LYS A 29 9.97 -17.17 7.29
C LYS A 29 9.57 -16.07 6.32
N SER A 30 8.92 -16.49 5.22
CA SER A 30 8.22 -15.56 4.34
C SER A 30 7.06 -14.89 5.10
N ILE A 31 6.97 -13.57 5.03
CA ILE A 31 5.89 -12.79 5.62
C ILE A 31 5.04 -12.15 4.54
N THR A 32 3.77 -11.87 4.88
CA THR A 32 2.89 -11.03 4.07
C THR A 32 2.89 -9.62 4.64
N LEU A 33 3.02 -8.64 3.77
CA LEU A 33 3.03 -7.22 4.11
C LEU A 33 2.25 -6.44 3.04
N TYR A 34 1.84 -5.23 3.36
CA TYR A 34 1.20 -4.37 2.37
C TYR A 34 1.66 -2.92 2.46
N CYS A 35 1.45 -2.20 1.38
CA CYS A 35 1.53 -0.75 1.32
C CYS A 35 0.31 -0.20 0.58
N GLY A 36 -0.29 0.86 1.12
CA GLY A 36 -1.47 1.52 0.56
C GLY A 36 -1.11 2.59 -0.46
N PHE A 37 -1.95 2.71 -1.49
CA PHE A 37 -1.86 3.72 -2.55
C PHE A 37 -3.23 4.31 -2.81
N ASP A 38 -3.35 5.63 -2.69
CA ASP A 38 -4.61 6.32 -2.89
C ASP A 38 -4.86 6.61 -4.38
N PRO A 39 -6.06 6.31 -4.91
CA PRO A 39 -6.42 6.55 -6.31
C PRO A 39 -6.87 8.00 -6.54
N THR A 40 -6.02 8.96 -6.19
CA THR A 40 -6.30 10.41 -6.34
C THR A 40 -6.12 10.90 -7.78
N SER A 41 -5.48 10.11 -8.63
CA SER A 41 -5.29 10.33 -10.05
C SER A 41 -5.24 8.98 -10.76
N ASP A 42 -5.38 8.97 -12.07
CA ASP A 42 -5.26 7.78 -12.92
C ASP A 42 -3.82 7.26 -13.07
N SER A 43 -2.86 7.99 -12.54
CA SER A 43 -1.44 7.69 -12.60
C SER A 43 -0.76 8.00 -11.27
N LEU A 44 0.20 7.16 -10.90
CA LEU A 44 1.11 7.40 -9.78
C LEU A 44 2.21 8.37 -10.22
N HIS A 45 2.78 9.09 -9.26
CA HIS A 45 3.87 10.03 -9.48
C HIS A 45 5.18 9.54 -8.85
N VAL A 46 6.28 10.25 -9.10
CA VAL A 46 7.62 9.88 -8.63
C VAL A 46 7.71 9.68 -7.11
N GLY A 47 6.88 10.38 -6.31
CA GLY A 47 6.82 10.21 -4.86
C GLY A 47 6.33 8.82 -4.43
N ASN A 48 5.61 8.11 -5.29
CA ASN A 48 5.17 6.74 -5.03
C ASN A 48 6.26 5.69 -5.37
N LEU A 49 7.35 6.10 -6.01
CA LEU A 49 8.37 5.15 -6.48
C LEU A 49 9.09 4.44 -5.31
N ILE A 50 9.35 5.16 -4.21
CA ILE A 50 10.02 4.58 -3.03
C ILE A 50 9.22 3.42 -2.43
N PRO A 51 7.92 3.58 -2.08
CA PRO A 51 7.13 2.47 -1.58
C PRO A 51 6.94 1.35 -2.61
N MET A 52 6.83 1.66 -3.90
CA MET A 52 6.73 0.65 -4.97
C MET A 52 8.01 -0.19 -5.07
N VAL A 53 9.18 0.45 -5.09
CA VAL A 53 10.47 -0.24 -5.10
C VAL A 53 10.69 -1.04 -3.82
N SER A 54 10.21 -0.55 -2.68
CA SER A 54 10.25 -1.29 -1.42
C SER A 54 9.46 -2.59 -1.49
N LEU A 55 8.22 -2.56 -2.01
CA LEU A 55 7.43 -3.78 -2.25
C LEU A 55 8.15 -4.76 -3.18
N LEU A 56 8.72 -4.26 -4.28
CA LEU A 56 9.51 -5.10 -5.20
C LEU A 56 10.71 -5.75 -4.50
N ARG A 57 11.40 -5.03 -3.60
CA ARG A 57 12.51 -5.58 -2.82
C ARG A 57 12.05 -6.70 -1.89
N PHE A 58 10.95 -6.51 -1.17
CA PHE A 58 10.36 -7.57 -0.36
C PHE A 58 9.98 -8.79 -1.21
N LYS A 59 9.42 -8.58 -2.40
CA LYS A 59 9.11 -9.67 -3.35
C LYS A 59 10.38 -10.43 -3.75
N LYS A 60 11.44 -9.73 -4.12
CA LYS A 60 12.73 -10.34 -4.49
C LYS A 60 13.42 -11.05 -3.33
N ALA A 61 13.18 -10.62 -2.10
CA ALA A 61 13.67 -11.28 -0.89
C ALA A 61 12.84 -12.52 -0.47
N GLY A 62 11.81 -12.89 -1.25
CA GLY A 62 11.01 -14.10 -1.00
C GLY A 62 9.80 -13.88 -0.08
N HIS A 63 9.43 -12.63 0.20
CA HIS A 63 8.23 -12.29 0.95
C HIS A 63 7.01 -12.09 0.03
N ASN A 64 5.82 -11.92 0.61
CA ASN A 64 4.55 -11.78 -0.10
C ASN A 64 3.99 -10.36 0.03
N PRO A 65 4.51 -9.39 -0.73
CA PRO A 65 3.98 -8.03 -0.71
C PRO A 65 2.62 -7.94 -1.40
N ILE A 66 1.79 -7.03 -0.90
CA ILE A 66 0.49 -6.66 -1.45
C ILE A 66 0.51 -5.16 -1.71
N ALA A 67 0.19 -4.74 -2.91
CA ALA A 67 -0.11 -3.35 -3.21
C ALA A 67 -1.61 -3.12 -3.01
N LEU A 68 -1.96 -2.33 -1.99
CA LEU A 68 -3.35 -2.08 -1.60
C LEU A 68 -3.82 -0.74 -2.18
N ILE A 69 -4.82 -0.80 -3.04
CA ILE A 69 -5.48 0.40 -3.56
C ILE A 69 -6.58 0.85 -2.59
N GLY A 70 -6.52 2.11 -2.20
CA GLY A 70 -7.47 2.75 -1.29
C GLY A 70 -8.75 3.21 -1.99
N GLY A 71 -9.45 2.35 -2.73
CA GLY A 71 -10.66 2.73 -3.45
C GLY A 71 -11.79 3.19 -2.51
N ALA A 72 -12.00 2.53 -1.38
CA ALA A 72 -12.99 2.95 -0.39
C ALA A 72 -12.57 4.26 0.31
N THR A 73 -11.31 4.40 0.70
CA THR A 73 -10.81 5.62 1.34
C THR A 73 -10.80 6.81 0.38
N GLY A 74 -10.62 6.58 -0.92
CA GLY A 74 -10.77 7.60 -1.95
C GLY A 74 -12.19 8.18 -2.04
N LEU A 75 -13.21 7.37 -1.76
CA LEU A 75 -14.61 7.82 -1.71
C LEU A 75 -14.94 8.63 -0.44
N ILE A 76 -14.22 8.40 0.65
CA ILE A 76 -14.46 9.06 1.94
C ILE A 76 -13.72 10.41 2.04
N GLY A 77 -12.67 10.62 1.25
CA GLY A 77 -11.89 11.85 1.28
C GLY A 77 -11.02 11.99 2.52
N ASP A 78 -10.19 10.98 2.79
CA ASP A 78 -9.26 10.97 3.94
C ASP A 78 -8.37 12.22 3.95
N PRO A 79 -8.44 13.08 5.00
CA PRO A 79 -7.64 14.30 5.13
C PRO A 79 -6.22 14.05 5.64
N SER A 80 -5.72 12.81 5.64
CA SER A 80 -4.44 12.44 6.26
C SER A 80 -3.30 13.38 5.85
N GLY A 81 -2.84 14.19 6.81
CA GLY A 81 -1.66 15.04 6.69
C GLY A 81 -1.87 16.41 6.02
N LYS A 82 -3.09 16.85 5.71
CA LYS A 82 -3.39 18.19 5.18
C LYS A 82 -4.59 18.81 5.90
N ASN A 83 -4.50 20.11 6.22
CA ASN A 83 -5.56 20.88 6.88
C ASN A 83 -6.78 21.21 5.99
N GLN A 84 -6.93 20.57 4.84
CA GLN A 84 -8.06 20.75 3.92
C GLN A 84 -8.70 19.40 3.67
N GLU A 85 -10.03 19.35 3.80
CA GLU A 85 -10.83 18.22 3.35
C GLU A 85 -10.53 17.97 1.87
N ARG A 86 -10.14 16.73 1.53
CA ARG A 86 -10.08 16.31 0.14
C ARG A 86 -11.51 16.28 -0.39
N GLU A 87 -11.74 16.87 -1.55
CA GLU A 87 -13.03 16.72 -2.26
C GLU A 87 -13.34 15.24 -2.41
N MET A 88 -14.60 14.88 -2.09
CA MET A 88 -15.11 13.54 -2.34
C MET A 88 -15.08 13.29 -3.85
N LEU A 89 -14.27 12.33 -4.28
CA LEU A 89 -14.23 11.92 -5.66
C LEU A 89 -15.51 11.16 -6.03
N LEU A 90 -15.98 11.36 -7.25
CA LEU A 90 -17.07 10.56 -7.80
C LEU A 90 -16.64 9.09 -7.92
N GLU A 91 -17.56 8.18 -7.65
CA GLU A 91 -17.28 6.73 -7.65
C GLU A 91 -16.64 6.27 -8.97
N ASP A 92 -17.16 6.70 -10.10
CA ASP A 92 -16.65 6.35 -11.42
C ASP A 92 -15.20 6.84 -11.63
N LEU A 93 -14.85 8.00 -11.09
CA LEU A 93 -13.50 8.53 -11.13
C LEU A 93 -12.56 7.71 -10.27
N VAL A 94 -12.96 7.35 -9.06
CA VAL A 94 -12.16 6.49 -8.17
C VAL A 94 -11.93 5.11 -8.80
N LEU A 95 -12.94 4.55 -9.45
CA LEU A 95 -12.81 3.25 -10.15
C LEU A 95 -11.84 3.35 -11.33
N THR A 96 -11.95 4.40 -12.12
CA THR A 96 -11.04 4.65 -13.26
C THR A 96 -9.61 4.85 -12.79
N ASN A 97 -9.39 5.69 -11.79
CA ASN A 97 -8.08 5.92 -11.20
C ASN A 97 -7.51 4.63 -10.61
N SER A 98 -8.32 3.87 -9.86
CA SER A 98 -7.91 2.58 -9.27
C SER A 98 -7.41 1.60 -10.32
N LYS A 99 -8.05 1.56 -11.48
CA LYS A 99 -7.64 0.71 -12.60
C LYS A 99 -6.30 1.17 -13.18
N GLY A 100 -6.13 2.47 -13.39
CA GLY A 100 -4.89 3.04 -13.93
C GLY A 100 -3.69 2.78 -13.03
N ILE A 101 -3.79 3.16 -11.75
CA ILE A 101 -2.70 2.93 -10.79
C ILE A 101 -2.46 1.44 -10.52
N GLY A 102 -3.50 0.61 -10.57
CA GLY A 102 -3.39 -0.84 -10.39
C GLY A 102 -2.49 -1.49 -11.44
N GLN A 103 -2.62 -1.08 -12.70
CA GLN A 103 -1.76 -1.55 -13.78
C GLN A 103 -0.28 -1.15 -13.56
N GLN A 104 -0.03 0.09 -13.14
CA GLN A 104 1.33 0.55 -12.83
C GLN A 104 1.94 -0.20 -11.63
N LEU A 105 1.15 -0.40 -10.58
CA LEU A 105 1.57 -1.14 -9.40
C LEU A 105 1.93 -2.59 -9.74
N GLU A 106 1.10 -3.27 -10.53
CA GLU A 106 1.37 -4.65 -10.94
C GLU A 106 2.67 -4.77 -11.73
N GLN A 107 2.87 -3.90 -12.71
CA GLN A 107 4.07 -3.90 -13.55
C GLN A 107 5.36 -3.64 -12.75
N ILE A 108 5.34 -2.68 -11.84
CA ILE A 108 6.55 -2.25 -11.13
C ILE A 108 6.82 -3.12 -9.90
N THR A 109 5.79 -3.40 -9.09
CA THR A 109 5.98 -4.09 -7.81
C THR A 109 6.01 -5.62 -7.95
N GLN A 110 5.43 -6.16 -9.02
CA GLN A 110 5.21 -7.60 -9.20
C GLN A 110 4.47 -8.24 -8.02
N SER A 111 3.66 -7.44 -7.34
CA SER A 111 2.92 -7.81 -6.13
C SER A 111 1.48 -8.16 -6.46
N LYS A 112 0.80 -8.83 -5.54
CA LYS A 112 -0.65 -8.97 -5.60
C LYS A 112 -1.31 -7.59 -5.43
N ILE A 113 -2.22 -7.25 -6.32
CA ILE A 113 -3.01 -6.02 -6.24
C ILE A 113 -4.34 -6.34 -5.54
N VAL A 114 -4.69 -5.52 -4.56
CA VAL A 114 -5.92 -5.63 -3.78
C VAL A 114 -6.54 -4.24 -3.68
N ASN A 115 -7.86 -4.12 -3.78
CA ASN A 115 -8.58 -2.86 -3.59
C ASN A 115 -9.53 -3.00 -2.40
N ASN A 116 -9.43 -2.11 -1.42
CA ASN A 116 -10.23 -2.18 -0.19
C ASN A 116 -11.73 -1.93 -0.44
N ILE A 117 -12.11 -1.35 -1.57
CA ILE A 117 -13.51 -1.16 -1.93
C ILE A 117 -14.29 -2.50 -2.04
N THR A 118 -13.60 -3.59 -2.39
CA THR A 118 -14.23 -4.89 -2.63
C THR A 118 -14.90 -5.47 -1.39
N TRP A 119 -14.33 -5.26 -0.21
CA TRP A 119 -14.94 -5.72 1.05
C TRP A 119 -15.67 -4.61 1.80
N THR A 120 -15.23 -3.35 1.62
CA THR A 120 -15.86 -2.23 2.36
C THR A 120 -17.28 -1.96 1.89
N LYS A 121 -17.56 -2.08 0.58
CA LYS A 121 -18.92 -1.91 0.05
C LYS A 121 -19.93 -2.95 0.53
N GLU A 122 -19.46 -4.15 0.81
CA GLU A 122 -20.30 -5.26 1.26
C GLU A 122 -20.51 -5.27 2.77
N MET A 123 -19.69 -4.53 3.51
CA MET A 123 -19.72 -4.48 4.96
C MET A 123 -20.86 -3.60 5.47
N SER A 124 -21.72 -4.15 6.32
CA SER A 124 -22.74 -3.33 6.99
C SER A 124 -22.10 -2.45 8.08
N VAL A 125 -22.79 -1.36 8.44
CA VAL A 125 -22.35 -0.50 9.55
C VAL A 125 -22.25 -1.29 10.86
N ILE A 126 -23.15 -2.25 11.08
CA ILE A 126 -23.15 -3.10 12.28
C ILE A 126 -21.91 -4.00 12.30
N ASP A 127 -21.55 -4.59 11.14
CA ASP A 127 -20.37 -5.44 11.04
C ASP A 127 -19.07 -4.63 11.27
N PHE A 128 -19.02 -3.41 10.76
CA PHE A 128 -17.90 -2.51 10.97
C PHE A 128 -17.75 -2.07 12.45
N MET A 129 -18.86 -1.89 13.16
CA MET A 129 -18.88 -1.45 14.56
C MET A 129 -18.64 -2.59 15.57
N ARG A 130 -18.60 -3.83 15.15
CA ARG A 130 -18.36 -5.03 15.98
C ARG A 130 -16.89 -5.28 16.24
#